data_d3ebaa1730783b207c2c3462e8ca8642
#
_entry.id   d3ebaa1730783b207c2c3462e8ca8642
#
_cell.length_a   1.000
_cell.length_b   1.000
_cell.length_c   1.000
_cell.angle_alpha   90.00
_cell.angle_beta   90.00
_cell.angle_gamma   90.00
#
_symmetry.space_group_name_H-M   'P 1'
#
loop_
_entity.id
_entity.type
_entity.pdbx_description
1 polymer ?
#
loop_
_entity_poly.entity_id
_entity_poly.type
_entity_poly.pdbx_seq_one_letter_code
_entity_poly.pdbx_strand_id
1 'polypeptide(L)' 'MQLIKFKAKCPYEIGDKVQFEKCGNKKVMKVTDIITQISAKSGQITFILELDGWYKLNTNLHEVKTP' A
#
# COMPACT_ATOMS: atom_id res chain seq x y z
N MET A 1 11.05 -7.47 25.60
CA MET A 1 11.03 -7.29 24.14
C MET A 1 10.06 -8.28 23.52
N GLN A 2 9.06 -7.80 22.81
CA GLN A 2 8.12 -8.68 22.11
C GLN A 2 8.62 -8.95 20.70
N LEU A 3 8.73 -10.23 20.37
CA LEU A 3 8.98 -10.66 19.00
C LEU A 3 7.62 -10.98 18.36
N ILE A 4 7.19 -10.13 17.44
CA ILE A 4 5.95 -10.34 16.71
C ILE A 4 6.32 -10.77 15.30
N LYS A 5 5.92 -12.01 14.95
CA LYS A 5 6.10 -12.51 13.58
C LYS A 5 4.78 -12.38 12.83
N PHE A 6 4.78 -11.57 11.80
CA PHE A 6 3.63 -11.46 10.91
C PHE A 6 3.96 -12.06 9.55
N LYS A 7 3.07 -12.95 9.09
CA LYS A 7 3.11 -13.44 7.71
C LYS A 7 2.09 -12.63 6.92
N ALA A 8 2.55 -11.52 6.32
CA ALA A 8 1.72 -10.76 5.41
C ALA A 8 2.52 -10.53 4.14
N LYS A 9 1.89 -10.84 3.02
CA LYS A 9 2.49 -10.62 1.71
C LYS A 9 1.75 -9.48 1.04
N CYS A 10 2.48 -8.40 0.74
CA CYS A 10 1.93 -7.32 -0.06
C CYS A 10 1.70 -7.84 -1.49
N PRO A 11 0.49 -7.64 -2.06
CA PRO A 11 0.21 -8.09 -3.42
C PRO A 11 0.88 -7.23 -4.51
N TYR A 12 1.52 -6.14 -4.11
CA TYR A 12 2.18 -5.22 -5.03
C TYR A 12 3.68 -5.25 -4.84
N GLU A 13 4.43 -4.94 -5.91
CA GLU A 13 5.88 -4.87 -5.89
C GLU A 13 6.35 -3.49 -6.36
N ILE A 14 7.54 -3.09 -5.91
CA ILE A 14 8.16 -1.86 -6.41
C ILE A 14 8.37 -1.98 -7.93
N GLY A 15 7.92 -0.97 -8.66
CA GLY A 15 7.94 -0.97 -10.11
C GLY A 15 6.59 -1.30 -10.76
N ASP A 16 5.64 -1.83 -9.98
CA ASP A 16 4.30 -2.10 -10.48
C ASP A 16 3.54 -0.80 -10.77
N LYS A 17 2.67 -0.85 -11.77
CA LYS A 17 1.71 0.22 -12.02
C LYS A 17 0.39 -0.13 -11.37
N VAL A 18 -0.20 0.82 -10.67
CA VAL A 18 -1.49 0.65 -10.00
C VAL A 18 -2.46 1.73 -10.47
N GLN A 19 -3.73 1.37 -10.52
CA GLN A 19 -4.81 2.27 -10.91
C GLN A 19 -5.71 2.52 -9.70
N PHE A 20 -6.06 3.78 -9.46
CA PHE A 20 -6.96 4.18 -8.39
C PHE A 20 -7.78 5.41 -8.79
N GLU A 21 -8.88 5.65 -8.09
CA GLU A 21 -9.70 6.84 -8.29
C GLU A 21 -9.36 7.91 -7.27
N LYS A 22 -9.21 9.14 -7.76
CA LYS A 22 -9.06 10.32 -6.92
C LYS A 22 -9.95 11.43 -7.47
N CYS A 23 -10.88 11.92 -6.64
CA CYS A 23 -11.81 12.99 -7.02
C CYS A 23 -12.61 12.68 -8.29
N GLY A 24 -13.01 11.42 -8.46
CA GLY A 24 -13.75 10.96 -9.64
C GLY A 24 -12.90 10.68 -10.86
N ASN A 25 -11.60 10.89 -10.80
CA ASN A 25 -10.68 10.64 -11.89
C ASN A 25 -9.84 9.39 -11.65
N LYS A 26 -9.73 8.55 -12.67
CA LYS A 26 -8.84 7.39 -12.62
C LYS A 26 -7.41 7.84 -12.88
N LYS A 27 -6.50 7.39 -12.02
CA LYS A 27 -5.07 7.67 -12.15
C LYS A 27 -4.28 6.38 -12.14
N VAL A 28 -3.24 6.33 -12.96
CA VAL A 28 -2.28 5.22 -12.98
C VAL A 28 -0.93 5.77 -12.55
N MET A 29 -0.35 5.19 -11.50
CA MET A 29 0.94 5.61 -10.97
C MET A 29 1.80 4.40 -10.69
N LYS A 30 3.12 4.62 -10.67
CA LYS A 30 4.10 3.56 -10.43
C LYS A 30 4.44 3.48 -8.95
N VAL A 31 4.47 2.26 -8.41
CA VAL A 31 4.89 2.01 -7.03
C VAL A 31 6.40 2.21 -6.92
N THR A 32 6.82 3.17 -6.11
CA THR A 32 8.23 3.47 -5.87
C THR A 32 8.72 3.02 -4.50
N ASP A 33 7.80 2.77 -3.56
CA ASP A 33 8.13 2.19 -2.26
C ASP A 33 6.89 1.54 -1.66
N ILE A 34 7.10 0.64 -0.72
CA ILE A 34 6.03 -0.02 0.04
C ILE A 34 6.35 0.09 1.51
N ILE A 35 5.45 0.75 2.25
CA ILE A 35 5.59 0.93 3.69
C ILE A 35 4.61 -0.01 4.39
N THR A 36 5.12 -0.86 5.26
CA THR A 36 4.29 -1.77 6.03
C THR A 36 4.13 -1.24 7.44
N GLN A 37 2.88 -1.02 7.86
CA GLN A 37 2.54 -0.62 9.22
C GLN A 37 1.88 -1.78 9.93
N ILE A 38 2.35 -2.07 11.14
CA ILE A 38 1.84 -3.16 11.96
C ILE A 38 1.39 -2.58 13.29
N SER A 39 0.10 -2.79 13.62
CA SER A 39 -0.41 -2.43 14.94
C SER A 39 -0.19 -3.60 15.91
N ALA A 40 0.68 -3.41 16.88
CA ALA A 40 0.91 -4.43 17.91
C ALA A 40 -0.33 -4.68 18.77
N LYS A 41 -1.19 -3.66 18.92
CA LYS A 41 -2.40 -3.74 19.74
C LYS A 41 -3.48 -4.60 19.07
N SER A 42 -3.69 -4.44 17.77
CA SER A 42 -4.76 -5.14 17.03
C SER A 42 -4.27 -6.26 16.15
N GLY A 43 -2.97 -6.32 15.87
CA GLY A 43 -2.40 -7.24 14.89
C GLY A 43 -2.69 -6.85 13.44
N GLN A 44 -3.31 -5.68 13.23
CA GLN A 44 -3.65 -5.25 11.89
C GLN A 44 -2.41 -4.83 11.10
N ILE A 45 -2.33 -5.31 9.87
CA ILE A 45 -1.25 -4.98 8.94
C ILE A 45 -1.82 -4.09 7.84
N THR A 46 -1.16 -2.95 7.61
CA THR A 46 -1.56 -1.99 6.59
C THR A 46 -0.39 -1.76 5.65
N PHE A 47 -0.64 -1.86 4.36
CA PHE A 47 0.33 -1.52 3.34
C PHE A 47 0.05 -0.13 2.79
N ILE A 48 1.05 0.73 2.80
CA ILE A 48 0.99 2.06 2.22
C ILE A 48 1.93 2.06 1.00
N LEU A 49 1.38 2.37 -0.15
CA LEU A 49 2.14 2.45 -1.38
C LEU A 49 2.62 3.88 -1.60
N GLU A 50 3.93 4.06 -1.80
CA GLU A 50 4.45 5.32 -2.31
C GLU A 50 4.41 5.26 -3.82
N LEU A 51 3.72 6.21 -4.42
CA LEU A 51 3.51 6.28 -5.86
C LEU A 51 4.27 7.49 -6.44
N ASP A 52 4.97 7.27 -7.53
CA ASP A 52 5.76 8.29 -8.24
C ASP A 52 6.73 9.08 -7.35
N GLY A 53 7.17 8.48 -6.24
CA GLY A 53 8.15 9.06 -5.32
C GLY A 53 7.60 10.07 -4.32
N TRP A 54 6.30 10.37 -4.34
CA TRP A 54 5.74 11.40 -3.44
C TRP A 54 4.33 11.11 -2.92
N TYR A 55 3.50 10.40 -3.65
CA TYR A 55 2.10 10.17 -3.27
C TYR A 55 1.98 8.90 -2.45
N LYS A 56 1.43 9.00 -1.24
CA LYS A 56 1.23 7.84 -0.37
C LYS A 56 -0.24 7.43 -0.37
N LEU A 57 -0.50 6.18 -0.73
CA LEU A 57 -1.83 5.61 -0.81
C LEU A 57 -1.97 4.47 0.19
N ASN A 58 -2.94 4.59 1.11
CA ASN A 58 -3.25 3.54 2.06
C ASN A 58 -4.21 2.53 1.41
N THR A 59 -3.76 1.29 1.23
CA THR A 59 -4.53 0.26 0.55
C THR A 59 -5.78 -0.19 1.31
N ASN A 60 -5.86 0.09 2.61
CA ASN A 60 -7.06 -0.22 3.40
C ASN A 60 -8.17 0.82 3.22
N LEU A 61 -7.83 2.03 2.78
CA LEU A 61 -8.77 3.14 2.63
C LEU A 61 -9.19 3.36 1.17
N HIS A 62 -8.43 2.86 0.23
CA HIS A 62 -8.65 3.10 -1.19
C HIS A 62 -8.58 1.80 -1.97
N GLU A 63 -9.51 1.63 -2.91
CA GLU A 63 -9.47 0.51 -3.83
C GLU A 63 -8.37 0.74 -4.87
N VAL A 64 -7.47 -0.23 -4.98
CA VAL A 64 -6.34 -0.17 -5.91
C VAL A 64 -6.44 -1.38 -6.84
N LYS A 65 -6.33 -1.13 -8.13
CA LYS A 65 -6.42 -2.17 -9.15
C LYS A 65 -5.15 -2.20 -10.00
N THR A 66 -4.84 -3.38 -10.52
CA THR A 66 -3.83 -3.52 -11.57
C THR A 66 -4.43 -3.02 -12.89
N PRO A 67 -3.76 -2.10 -13.60
CA PRO A 67 -4.28 -1.59 -14.87
C PRO A 67 -4.28 -2.62 -15.98
#